data_93eb6eda0cc6ac3aa8fe78e66add5db7
#
_entry.id   93eb6eda0cc6ac3aa8fe78e66add5db7
#
_cell.length_a   1.000
_cell.length_b   1.000
_cell.length_c   1.000
_cell.angle_alpha   90.00
_cell.angle_beta   90.00
_cell.angle_gamma   90.00
#
_symmetry.space_group_name_H-M   'P 1'
#
loop_
_entity.id
_entity.type
_entity.pdbx_description
1 polymer ?
#
loop_
_entity_poly.entity_id
_entity_poly.type
_entity_poly.pdbx_seq_one_letter_code
_entity_poly.pdbx_strand_id
1 'polypeptide(L)'
;MAPPRFDPHGYLEEGIHCCTLEQLDALLGWNPCRQRLLGQLRQFLTEALEPAMGPEAPLVLDGSFVTQHEQPSDIVVVLLLDELSEEGFWRGADLYQQQKTFRERYQIRLFVQTQVGNIDALERIQGIEPRELLEKSLDARHVKGVVRLN
;
A
#
# COMPACT_ATOMS: atom_id res chain seq x y z
N MET A 1 -9.64 -0.50 -19.11
CA MET A 1 -8.21 -0.40 -18.83
C MET A 1 -7.68 -1.77 -18.43
N ALA A 2 -6.58 -2.19 -19.03
CA ALA A 2 -5.99 -3.49 -18.70
C ALA A 2 -5.43 -3.49 -17.26
N PRO A 3 -5.55 -4.60 -16.51
CA PRO A 3 -4.96 -4.68 -15.19
C PRO A 3 -3.43 -4.63 -15.28
N PRO A 4 -2.74 -4.15 -14.24
CA PRO A 4 -1.28 -4.14 -14.23
C PRO A 4 -0.74 -5.58 -14.28
N ARG A 5 0.48 -5.71 -14.78
CA ARG A 5 1.13 -7.02 -14.94
C ARG A 5 2.29 -7.14 -13.98
N PHE A 6 2.61 -8.38 -13.63
CA PHE A 6 3.80 -8.68 -12.87
C PHE A 6 5.00 -8.84 -13.82
N ASP A 7 6.15 -8.37 -13.36
CA ASP A 7 7.40 -8.57 -14.08
C ASP A 7 7.92 -10.00 -13.83
N PRO A 8 8.99 -10.42 -14.54
CA PRO A 8 9.55 -11.77 -14.36
C PRO A 8 10.03 -12.09 -12.94
N HIS A 9 10.21 -11.08 -12.10
CA HIS A 9 10.67 -11.25 -10.72
C HIS A 9 9.54 -11.25 -9.70
N GLY A 10 8.29 -11.13 -10.14
CA GLY A 10 7.13 -11.16 -9.28
C GLY A 10 6.72 -9.83 -8.68
N TYR A 11 7.25 -8.72 -9.17
CA TYR A 11 6.82 -7.37 -8.79
C TYR A 11 5.87 -6.82 -9.85
N LEU A 12 4.98 -5.92 -9.45
CA LEU A 12 4.20 -5.17 -10.42
C LEU A 12 5.15 -4.34 -11.29
N GLU A 13 4.82 -4.20 -12.55
CA GLU A 13 5.59 -3.33 -13.45
C GLU A 13 5.66 -1.91 -12.86
N GLU A 14 6.77 -1.21 -13.15
CA GLU A 14 7.04 0.10 -12.57
C GLU A 14 5.87 1.07 -12.79
N GLY A 15 5.59 1.89 -11.79
CA GLY A 15 4.57 2.93 -11.85
C GLY A 15 3.52 2.82 -10.76
N ILE A 16 2.56 3.74 -10.82
CA ILE A 16 1.42 3.77 -9.90
C ILE A 16 0.19 3.29 -10.66
N HIS A 17 -0.37 2.17 -10.21
CA HIS A 17 -1.51 1.54 -10.88
C HIS A 17 -2.79 1.77 -10.10
N CYS A 18 -3.77 2.45 -10.71
CA CYS A 18 -5.03 2.73 -10.05
C CYS A 18 -5.96 1.51 -10.13
N CYS A 19 -6.46 1.06 -8.99
CA CYS A 19 -7.38 -0.08 -8.89
C CYS A 19 -8.52 0.21 -7.93
N THR A 20 -9.71 -0.33 -8.24
CA THR A 20 -10.79 -0.43 -7.27
C THR A 20 -10.54 -1.63 -6.35
N LEU A 21 -11.29 -1.74 -5.25
CA LEU A 21 -11.20 -2.91 -4.37
C LEU A 21 -11.51 -4.21 -5.12
N GLU A 22 -12.46 -4.20 -6.03
CA GLU A 22 -12.82 -5.38 -6.82
C GLU A 22 -11.69 -5.77 -7.77
N GLN A 23 -11.07 -4.79 -8.42
CA GLN A 23 -9.91 -5.04 -9.28
C GLN A 23 -8.72 -5.56 -8.47
N LEU A 24 -8.54 -5.02 -7.28
CA LEU A 24 -7.48 -5.44 -6.36
C LEU A 24 -7.66 -6.90 -5.95
N ASP A 25 -8.88 -7.30 -5.61
CA ASP A 25 -9.21 -8.67 -5.27
C ASP A 25 -8.90 -9.61 -6.44
N ALA A 26 -9.34 -9.25 -7.64
CA ALA A 26 -9.09 -10.05 -8.82
C ALA A 26 -7.60 -10.19 -9.14
N LEU A 27 -6.81 -9.13 -8.89
CA LEU A 27 -5.38 -9.12 -9.18
C LEU A 27 -4.53 -9.83 -8.13
N LEU A 28 -4.85 -9.61 -6.85
CA LEU A 28 -3.97 -9.97 -5.74
C LEU A 28 -4.53 -11.00 -4.75
N GLY A 29 -5.81 -11.36 -4.89
CA GLY A 29 -6.50 -12.25 -3.94
C GLY A 29 -6.53 -13.73 -4.34
N TRP A 30 -5.43 -14.29 -4.83
CA TRP A 30 -5.44 -15.64 -5.42
C TRP A 30 -5.29 -16.80 -4.42
N ASN A 31 -5.12 -16.54 -3.14
CA ASN A 31 -5.04 -17.62 -2.14
C ASN A 31 -5.69 -17.19 -0.82
N PRO A 32 -5.92 -18.14 0.12
CA PRO A 32 -6.59 -17.82 1.38
C PRO A 32 -5.88 -16.78 2.24
N CYS A 33 -4.56 -16.78 2.28
CA CYS A 33 -3.79 -15.79 3.03
C CYS A 33 -4.08 -14.38 2.51
N ARG A 34 -4.05 -14.21 1.20
CA ARG A 34 -4.32 -12.92 0.55
C ARG A 34 -5.77 -12.48 0.71
N GLN A 35 -6.71 -13.42 0.65
CA GLN A 35 -8.13 -13.12 0.88
C GLN A 35 -8.37 -12.65 2.31
N ARG A 36 -7.68 -13.25 3.28
CA ARG A 36 -7.76 -12.81 4.68
C ARG A 36 -7.25 -11.38 4.83
N LEU A 37 -6.10 -11.05 4.22
CA LEU A 37 -5.55 -9.70 4.27
C LEU A 37 -6.47 -8.69 3.58
N LEU A 38 -7.08 -9.05 2.45
CA LEU A 38 -8.05 -8.18 1.79
C LEU A 38 -9.27 -7.93 2.67
N GLY A 39 -9.73 -8.94 3.40
CA GLY A 39 -10.82 -8.79 4.37
C GLY A 39 -10.46 -7.81 5.47
N GLN A 40 -9.23 -7.89 5.97
CA GLN A 40 -8.73 -6.96 6.98
C GLN A 40 -8.55 -5.55 6.43
N LEU A 41 -8.12 -5.41 5.17
CA LEU A 41 -8.06 -4.11 4.52
C LEU A 41 -9.45 -3.48 4.43
N ARG A 42 -10.46 -4.25 4.03
CA ARG A 42 -11.84 -3.76 3.96
C ARG A 42 -12.34 -3.30 5.32
N GLN A 43 -12.02 -4.06 6.38
CA GLN A 43 -12.39 -3.68 7.75
C GLN A 43 -11.69 -2.39 8.16
N PHE A 44 -10.40 -2.26 7.89
CA PHE A 44 -9.64 -1.06 8.17
C PHE A 44 -10.24 0.16 7.47
N LEU A 45 -10.56 0.03 6.19
CA LEU A 45 -11.15 1.13 5.42
C LEU A 45 -12.50 1.56 5.99
N THR A 46 -13.33 0.61 6.38
CA THR A 46 -14.69 0.89 6.89
C THR A 46 -14.69 1.35 8.33
N GLU A 47 -13.88 0.74 9.19
CA GLU A 47 -13.92 0.99 10.63
C GLU A 47 -13.00 2.11 11.09
N ALA A 48 -11.88 2.31 10.42
CA ALA A 48 -10.86 3.26 10.85
C ALA A 48 -10.68 4.43 9.89
N LEU A 49 -10.46 4.16 8.61
CA LEU A 49 -10.12 5.21 7.66
C LEU A 49 -11.31 6.08 7.27
N GLU A 50 -12.40 5.47 6.84
CA GLU A 50 -13.58 6.20 6.35
C GLU A 50 -14.19 7.11 7.42
N PRO A 51 -14.35 6.65 8.69
CA PRO A 51 -14.85 7.54 9.74
C PRO A 51 -13.95 8.74 10.02
N ALA A 52 -12.64 8.60 9.84
CA ALA A 52 -11.67 9.67 10.09
C ALA A 52 -11.47 10.58 8.89
N MET A 53 -11.45 10.02 7.67
CA MET A 53 -11.00 10.72 6.47
C MET A 53 -12.06 10.85 5.38
N GLY A 54 -13.18 10.12 5.50
CA GLY A 54 -14.17 10.04 4.44
C GLY A 54 -13.84 8.94 3.41
N PRO A 55 -14.74 8.70 2.44
CA PRO A 55 -14.61 7.57 1.51
C PRO A 55 -13.57 7.75 0.41
N GLU A 56 -13.05 8.95 0.22
CA GLU A 56 -12.16 9.28 -0.90
C GLU A 56 -10.74 9.63 -0.47
N ALA A 57 -10.28 9.08 0.66
CA ALA A 57 -8.92 9.34 1.11
C ALA A 57 -7.90 8.78 0.10
N PRO A 58 -6.87 9.56 -0.27
CA PRO A 58 -5.87 9.11 -1.26
C PRO A 58 -4.89 8.12 -0.64
N LEU A 59 -4.98 6.86 -1.06
CA LEU A 59 -4.17 5.77 -0.53
C LEU A 59 -3.36 5.08 -1.61
N VAL A 60 -2.15 4.69 -1.25
CA VAL A 60 -1.30 3.82 -2.06
C VAL A 60 -1.00 2.56 -1.26
N LEU A 61 -1.10 1.40 -1.91
CA LEU A 61 -0.76 0.11 -1.32
C LEU A 61 0.60 -0.33 -1.81
N ASP A 62 1.40 -0.90 -0.91
CA ASP A 62 2.74 -1.37 -1.22
C ASP A 62 3.07 -2.61 -0.37
N GLY A 63 4.34 -2.96 -0.32
CA GLY A 63 4.83 -4.11 0.44
C GLY A 63 4.69 -5.41 -0.33
N SER A 64 4.92 -6.52 0.35
CA SER A 64 4.88 -7.84 -0.28
C SER A 64 3.51 -8.22 -0.81
N PHE A 65 2.45 -7.61 -0.28
CA PHE A 65 1.08 -7.88 -0.75
C PHE A 65 0.88 -7.52 -2.23
N VAL A 66 1.53 -6.46 -2.72
CA VAL A 66 1.42 -6.03 -4.13
C VAL A 66 2.45 -6.71 -5.03
N THR A 67 2.96 -7.86 -4.61
CA THR A 67 3.88 -8.70 -5.39
C THR A 67 3.29 -10.10 -5.52
N GLN A 68 4.02 -11.01 -6.14
CA GLN A 68 3.61 -12.41 -6.25
C GLN A 68 4.02 -13.25 -5.04
N HIS A 69 4.35 -12.63 -3.91
CA HIS A 69 4.67 -13.35 -2.68
C HIS A 69 3.48 -14.21 -2.23
N GLU A 70 3.72 -15.49 -1.94
CA GLU A 70 2.64 -16.44 -1.61
C GLU A 70 1.97 -16.13 -0.27
N GLN A 71 2.74 -15.73 0.73
CA GLN A 71 2.26 -15.56 2.10
C GLN A 71 2.69 -14.21 2.67
N PRO A 72 2.19 -13.09 2.11
CA PRO A 72 2.50 -11.79 2.69
C PRO A 72 1.94 -11.70 4.11
N SER A 73 2.67 -11.04 5.02
CA SER A 73 2.27 -10.95 6.43
C SER A 73 1.41 -9.74 6.73
N ASP A 74 1.44 -8.71 5.90
CA ASP A 74 0.71 -7.48 6.10
C ASP A 74 0.50 -6.74 4.77
N ILE A 75 -0.26 -5.65 4.84
CA ILE A 75 -0.43 -4.74 3.72
C ILE A 75 0.13 -3.37 4.15
N VAL A 76 1.02 -2.82 3.34
CA VAL A 76 1.52 -1.45 3.56
C VAL A 76 0.56 -0.48 2.90
N VAL A 77 0.08 0.50 3.67
CA VAL A 77 -0.85 1.54 3.22
C VAL A 77 -0.20 2.90 3.43
N VAL A 78 -0.11 3.70 2.39
CA VAL A 78 0.45 5.05 2.47
C VAL A 78 -0.66 6.06 2.22
N LEU A 79 -0.91 6.93 3.20
CA LEU A 79 -1.90 8.00 3.08
C LEU A 79 -1.18 9.25 2.54
N LEU A 80 -1.66 9.76 1.41
CA LEU A 80 -1.03 10.89 0.72
C LEU A 80 -1.56 12.21 1.30
N LEU A 81 -0.92 12.72 2.35
CA LEU A 81 -1.38 13.90 3.06
C LEU A 81 -1.38 15.17 2.21
N ASP A 82 -0.45 15.26 1.24
CA ASP A 82 -0.33 16.45 0.40
C ASP A 82 -1.49 16.62 -0.59
N GLU A 83 -2.30 15.59 -0.80
CA GLU A 83 -3.48 15.64 -1.64
C GLU A 83 -4.74 16.02 -0.87
N LEU A 84 -4.61 16.30 0.43
CA LEU A 84 -5.74 16.61 1.30
C LEU A 84 -5.81 18.11 1.58
N SER A 85 -6.99 18.57 2.05
CA SER A 85 -7.15 19.90 2.61
C SER A 85 -6.33 20.00 3.89
N GLU A 86 -6.17 21.23 4.42
CA GLU A 86 -5.47 21.41 5.69
C GLU A 86 -6.11 20.60 6.81
N GLU A 87 -7.44 20.60 6.90
CA GLU A 87 -8.15 19.79 7.89
C GLU A 87 -7.90 18.30 7.69
N GLY A 88 -7.97 17.83 6.45
CA GLY A 88 -7.70 16.44 6.11
C GLY A 88 -6.26 16.03 6.44
N PHE A 89 -5.31 16.91 6.20
CA PHE A 89 -3.90 16.70 6.54
C PHE A 89 -3.75 16.38 8.04
N TRP A 90 -4.34 17.21 8.89
CA TRP A 90 -4.22 17.01 10.35
C TRP A 90 -4.98 15.79 10.83
N ARG A 91 -6.11 15.46 10.22
CA ARG A 91 -6.84 14.23 10.52
C ARG A 91 -6.01 13.00 10.16
N GLY A 92 -5.33 13.05 9.01
CA GLY A 92 -4.44 11.98 8.59
C GLY A 92 -3.25 11.82 9.52
N ALA A 93 -2.66 12.92 9.97
CA ALA A 93 -1.59 12.90 10.95
C ALA A 93 -2.02 12.29 12.27
N ASP A 94 -3.23 12.63 12.73
CA ASP A 94 -3.80 12.04 13.95
C ASP A 94 -4.05 10.54 13.77
N LEU A 95 -4.55 10.14 12.60
CA LEU A 95 -4.78 8.72 12.30
C LEU A 95 -3.46 7.94 12.36
N TYR A 96 -2.39 8.52 11.87
CA TYR A 96 -1.06 7.88 11.91
C TYR A 96 -0.58 7.61 13.34
N GLN A 97 -1.04 8.38 14.32
CA GLN A 97 -0.69 8.12 15.71
C GLN A 97 -1.18 6.76 16.21
N GLN A 98 -2.16 6.17 15.50
CA GLN A 98 -2.72 4.87 15.83
C GLN A 98 -2.11 3.74 15.00
N GLN A 99 -1.00 3.98 14.32
CA GLN A 99 -0.38 3.00 13.41
C GLN A 99 -0.11 1.65 14.07
N LYS A 100 0.31 1.66 15.33
CA LYS A 100 0.59 0.42 16.07
C LYS A 100 -0.68 -0.41 16.26
N THR A 101 -1.78 0.24 16.61
CA THR A 101 -3.08 -0.42 16.77
C THR A 101 -3.55 -1.05 15.46
N PHE A 102 -3.38 -0.35 14.36
CA PHE A 102 -3.79 -0.85 13.04
C PHE A 102 -2.95 -2.05 12.63
N ARG A 103 -1.67 -2.03 12.94
CA ARG A 103 -0.79 -3.17 12.67
C ARG A 103 -1.22 -4.40 13.45
N GLU A 104 -1.52 -4.24 14.72
CA GLU A 104 -1.93 -5.34 15.59
C GLU A 104 -3.32 -5.87 15.24
N ARG A 105 -4.26 -4.97 14.94
CA ARG A 105 -5.67 -5.34 14.73
C ARG A 105 -5.98 -5.78 13.32
N TYR A 106 -5.41 -5.11 12.30
CA TYR A 106 -5.76 -5.33 10.90
C TYR A 106 -4.61 -5.87 10.07
N GLN A 107 -3.43 -6.02 10.61
CA GLN A 107 -2.22 -6.33 9.86
C GLN A 107 -1.98 -5.28 8.75
N ILE A 108 -2.28 -4.02 9.06
CA ILE A 108 -2.06 -2.88 8.19
C ILE A 108 -0.89 -2.07 8.75
N ARG A 109 0.13 -1.84 7.92
CA ARG A 109 1.23 -0.95 8.26
C ARG A 109 0.96 0.39 7.61
N LEU A 110 0.49 1.35 8.41
CA LEU A 110 0.14 2.68 7.92
C LEU A 110 1.35 3.61 7.92
N PHE A 111 1.58 4.26 6.78
CA PHE A 111 2.54 5.33 6.64
C PHE A 111 1.83 6.56 6.08
N VAL A 112 2.44 7.72 6.24
CA VAL A 112 1.94 8.94 5.66
C VAL A 112 3.04 9.57 4.81
N GLN A 113 2.65 10.23 3.73
CA GLN A 113 3.55 10.95 2.86
C GLN A 113 3.23 12.44 2.92
N THR A 114 4.27 13.26 3.09
CA THR A 114 4.16 14.70 3.07
C THR A 114 5.44 15.30 2.51
N GLN A 115 5.31 16.44 1.80
CA GLN A 115 6.46 17.13 1.25
C GLN A 115 7.29 17.84 2.32
N VAL A 116 6.68 18.11 3.47
CA VAL A 116 7.37 18.78 4.57
C VAL A 116 8.40 17.83 5.18
N GLY A 117 9.66 18.02 4.80
CA GLY A 117 10.77 17.34 5.44
C GLY A 117 11.30 16.16 4.71
N ASN A 118 11.16 16.09 3.43
CA ASN A 118 11.99 15.30 2.81
C ASN A 118 11.69 14.38 1.78
N ILE A 119 12.46 13.64 1.50
CA ILE A 119 12.60 12.51 0.62
C ILE A 119 11.25 11.99 0.21
N ASP A 120 10.98 11.99 -1.04
CA ASP A 120 9.80 11.42 -1.63
C ASP A 120 9.55 10.04 -1.03
N ALA A 121 8.54 9.96 -0.15
CA ALA A 121 8.22 8.71 0.52
C ALA A 121 7.79 7.64 -0.48
N LEU A 122 7.14 8.03 -1.58
CA LEU A 122 6.76 7.10 -2.62
C LEU A 122 7.98 6.51 -3.31
N GLU A 123 9.02 7.31 -3.55
CA GLU A 123 10.28 6.83 -4.10
C GLU A 123 10.93 5.81 -3.18
N ARG A 124 10.92 6.04 -1.88
CA ARG A 124 11.42 5.08 -0.90
C ARG A 124 10.64 3.78 -0.90
N ILE A 125 9.32 3.88 -1.02
CA ILE A 125 8.44 2.72 -1.01
C ILE A 125 8.65 1.89 -2.28
N GLN A 126 8.84 2.55 -3.41
CA GLN A 126 9.09 1.85 -4.67
C GLN A 126 10.48 1.21 -4.71
N GLY A 127 11.42 1.69 -3.90
CA GLY A 127 12.73 1.05 -3.79
C GLY A 127 12.61 -0.30 -3.11
N ILE A 128 13.16 -1.34 -3.73
CA ILE A 128 13.17 -2.70 -3.17
C ILE A 128 14.32 -2.81 -2.18
N GLU A 129 14.05 -3.38 -1.00
CA GLU A 129 15.07 -3.55 0.01
C GLU A 129 16.20 -4.45 -0.49
N PRO A 130 17.48 -4.16 -0.13
CA PRO A 130 18.63 -4.95 -0.57
C PRO A 130 18.49 -6.45 -0.33
N ARG A 131 17.84 -6.83 0.78
CA ARG A 131 17.62 -8.23 1.11
C ARG A 131 16.79 -8.95 0.05
N GLU A 132 15.70 -8.31 -0.41
CA GLU A 132 14.86 -8.87 -1.47
C GLU A 132 15.62 -8.97 -2.79
N LEU A 133 16.46 -7.97 -3.08
CA LEU A 133 17.29 -7.98 -4.28
C LEU A 133 18.22 -9.19 -4.30
N LEU A 134 18.86 -9.50 -3.18
CA LEU A 134 19.74 -10.66 -3.07
C LEU A 134 18.98 -11.95 -3.30
N GLU A 135 17.82 -12.11 -2.67
CA GLU A 135 17.00 -13.31 -2.80
C GLU A 135 16.52 -13.53 -4.23
N LYS A 136 16.26 -12.46 -4.96
CA LYS A 136 15.74 -12.52 -6.33
C LYS A 136 16.79 -12.23 -7.40
N SER A 137 18.02 -11.97 -7.00
CA SER A 137 19.11 -11.64 -7.93
C SER A 137 18.78 -10.46 -8.84
N LEU A 138 18.13 -9.43 -8.26
CA LEU A 138 17.73 -8.25 -9.01
C LEU A 138 18.77 -7.15 -8.95
N ASP A 139 18.76 -6.28 -9.98
CA ASP A 139 19.56 -5.07 -10.00
C ASP A 139 19.08 -4.12 -8.89
N ALA A 140 20.02 -3.47 -8.19
CA ALA A 140 19.70 -2.51 -7.13
C ALA A 140 18.89 -1.31 -7.62
N ARG A 141 18.82 -1.07 -8.92
CA ARG A 141 18.04 0.02 -9.51
C ARG A 141 16.63 -0.37 -9.88
N HIS A 142 16.29 -1.67 -9.72
CA HIS A 142 14.95 -2.12 -10.04
C HIS A 142 13.92 -1.43 -9.12
N VAL A 143 12.87 -0.91 -9.72
CA VAL A 143 11.79 -0.23 -8.98
C VAL A 143 10.50 -1.01 -9.21
N LYS A 144 9.83 -1.38 -8.13
CA LYS A 144 8.56 -2.11 -8.21
C LYS A 144 7.38 -1.14 -8.34
N GLY A 145 6.30 -1.60 -8.97
CA GLY A 145 5.05 -0.86 -9.04
C GLY A 145 4.30 -0.87 -7.72
N VAL A 146 3.44 0.12 -7.54
CA VAL A 146 2.55 0.23 -6.38
C VAL A 146 1.12 0.43 -6.86
N VAL A 147 0.14 0.20 -5.98
CA VAL A 147 -1.29 0.32 -6.32
C VAL A 147 -1.88 1.54 -5.62
N ARG A 148 -2.52 2.42 -6.39
CA ARG A 148 -3.34 3.49 -5.83
C ARG A 148 -4.78 3.01 -5.78
N LEU A 149 -5.35 3.01 -4.58
CA LEU A 149 -6.72 2.54 -4.37
C LEU A 149 -7.71 3.67 -4.69
N ASN A 150 -8.65 3.36 -5.55
CA ASN A 150 -9.73 4.30 -5.93
C ASN A 150 -10.96 4.09 -5.06
#